data_88aa57d71c8b3f3f4e088114551c8cf1
#
_entry.id   88aa57d71c8b3f3f4e088114551c8cf1
#
_cell.length_a   1.000
_cell.length_b   1.000
_cell.length_c   1.000
_cell.angle_alpha   90.00
_cell.angle_beta   90.00
_cell.angle_gamma   90.00
#
_symmetry.space_group_name_H-M   'P 1'
#
loop_
_entity.id
_entity.type
_entity.pdbx_description
1 polymer ?
#
loop_
_entity_poly.entity_id
_entity_poly.type
_entity_poly.pdbx_seq_one_letter_code
_entity_poly.pdbx_strand_id
1 'polypeptide(L)'
;MLALKQVLANNLSVFGHSTRLMGSDFEINVVGEDHAWANERINSAINEISRVEKLLNAFGDDSWANMINRNAGIAPVKVSGEVFRLVQRAIDISALTYGAFDLTYYTADKIFIDHNANTSSVIAPYSVTKTNYQGVVSDAKNCTVFLKEKGMRISFAAVSKGYAADRARYLLQMEGVNSGVIHFGNTLLTWGTQPNSQPWTIAAAFPQNKNTVAGQLDVTNMALATSVNNQKPFKKHSGLNSGFLVSDIETIHVLSPSAEFADALTRPLIAMGINAALYLINRLNQVGCIFTDDHHRVYSSRDIQA
;
A
#
# COMPACT_ATOMS: atom_id res chain seq x y z
N MET A 1 -36.46 -26.73 -30.50
CA MET A 1 -37.07 -25.61 -29.78
C MET A 1 -36.04 -25.01 -28.85
N LEU A 2 -35.30 -24.03 -29.34
CA LEU A 2 -34.25 -23.32 -28.56
C LEU A 2 -34.98 -22.26 -27.73
N ALA A 3 -35.04 -22.47 -26.42
CA ALA A 3 -35.50 -21.44 -25.49
C ALA A 3 -34.52 -20.29 -25.48
N LEU A 4 -34.90 -19.16 -26.02
CA LEU A 4 -34.26 -17.88 -25.81
C LEU A 4 -34.22 -17.63 -24.28
N LYS A 5 -33.04 -17.72 -23.66
CA LYS A 5 -32.80 -17.12 -22.35
C LYS A 5 -33.10 -15.62 -22.51
N GLN A 6 -34.21 -15.17 -21.94
CA GLN A 6 -34.39 -13.76 -21.69
C GLN A 6 -33.19 -13.27 -20.92
N VAL A 7 -32.41 -12.37 -21.52
CA VAL A 7 -31.44 -11.58 -20.82
C VAL A 7 -32.23 -10.69 -19.87
N LEU A 8 -32.41 -11.13 -18.63
CA LEU A 8 -32.88 -10.29 -17.55
C LEU A 8 -31.93 -9.09 -17.52
N ALA A 9 -32.44 -7.90 -17.73
CA ALA A 9 -31.69 -6.68 -17.48
C ALA A 9 -31.21 -6.77 -16.04
N ASN A 10 -29.90 -6.92 -15.84
CA ASN A 10 -29.29 -6.99 -14.52
C ASN A 10 -29.55 -5.66 -13.84
N ASN A 11 -30.39 -5.64 -12.80
CA ASN A 11 -30.64 -4.49 -11.93
C ASN A 11 -29.46 -4.28 -10.97
N LEU A 12 -28.24 -4.40 -11.50
CA LEU A 12 -27.02 -4.21 -10.72
C LEU A 12 -26.84 -2.73 -10.40
N SER A 13 -26.56 -2.45 -9.13
CA SER A 13 -26.26 -1.13 -8.62
C SER A 13 -24.96 -1.16 -7.81
N VAL A 14 -24.34 -0.01 -7.63
CA VAL A 14 -23.21 0.16 -6.73
C VAL A 14 -23.72 0.58 -5.36
N PHE A 15 -23.38 -0.19 -4.33
CA PHE A 15 -23.66 0.12 -2.94
C PHE A 15 -22.33 0.38 -2.23
N GLY A 16 -22.26 1.49 -1.50
CA GLY A 16 -21.01 1.93 -0.87
C GLY A 16 -21.17 2.35 0.58
N HIS A 17 -20.09 2.24 1.32
CA HIS A 17 -19.96 2.74 2.67
C HIS A 17 -18.58 3.30 2.90
N SER A 18 -18.53 4.48 3.54
CA SER A 18 -17.27 5.12 3.94
C SER A 18 -17.10 5.06 5.45
N THR A 19 -15.92 4.69 5.90
CA THR A 19 -15.59 4.59 7.32
C THR A 19 -14.10 4.86 7.57
N ARG A 20 -13.76 5.31 8.79
CA ARG A 20 -12.38 5.56 9.16
C ARG A 20 -11.76 4.33 9.81
N LEU A 21 -10.74 3.75 9.18
CA LEU A 21 -9.99 2.57 9.64
C LEU A 21 -8.49 2.78 9.41
N MET A 22 -7.64 2.22 10.25
CA MET A 22 -6.18 2.29 10.13
C MET A 22 -5.65 3.73 9.96
N GLY A 23 -6.34 4.70 10.56
CA GLY A 23 -6.00 6.12 10.46
C GLY A 23 -6.28 6.78 9.10
N SER A 24 -7.00 6.10 8.19
CA SER A 24 -7.39 6.59 6.87
C SER A 24 -8.88 6.40 6.64
N ASP A 25 -9.44 7.17 5.71
CA ASP A 25 -10.79 6.93 5.24
C ASP A 25 -10.76 5.77 4.23
N PHE A 26 -11.59 4.76 4.47
CA PHE A 26 -11.86 3.65 3.57
C PHE A 26 -13.25 3.81 2.99
N GLU A 27 -13.34 3.73 1.68
CA GLU A 27 -14.59 3.66 0.94
C GLU A 27 -14.67 2.30 0.26
N ILE A 28 -15.70 1.52 0.59
CA ILE A 28 -15.91 0.16 0.10
C ILE A 28 -17.17 0.16 -0.72
N ASN A 29 -17.05 -0.11 -2.01
CA ASN A 29 -18.16 -0.17 -2.96
C ASN A 29 -18.27 -1.58 -3.53
N VAL A 30 -19.47 -2.16 -3.51
CA VAL A 30 -19.77 -3.48 -4.08
C VAL A 30 -20.88 -3.36 -5.11
N VAL A 31 -20.81 -4.17 -6.15
CA VAL A 31 -21.87 -4.27 -7.18
C VAL A 31 -22.80 -5.42 -6.81
N GLY A 32 -24.09 -5.13 -6.73
CA GLY A 32 -25.11 -6.10 -6.35
C GLY A 32 -26.51 -5.65 -6.76
N GLU A 33 -27.50 -6.49 -6.48
CA GLU A 33 -28.91 -6.22 -6.78
C GLU A 33 -29.70 -5.75 -5.56
N ASP A 34 -29.24 -6.09 -4.35
CA ASP A 34 -29.93 -5.87 -3.09
C ASP A 34 -29.06 -5.10 -2.09
N HIS A 35 -29.65 -4.06 -1.50
CA HIS A 35 -28.99 -3.20 -0.52
C HIS A 35 -28.65 -3.95 0.79
N ALA A 36 -29.54 -4.82 1.28
CA ALA A 36 -29.31 -5.55 2.53
C ALA A 36 -28.16 -6.55 2.35
N TRP A 37 -28.14 -7.28 1.24
CA TRP A 37 -27.06 -8.18 0.85
C TRP A 37 -25.72 -7.42 0.75
N ALA A 38 -25.72 -6.26 0.08
CA ALA A 38 -24.51 -5.45 -0.09
C ALA A 38 -23.97 -4.95 1.24
N ASN A 39 -24.84 -4.44 2.13
CA ASN A 39 -24.44 -3.97 3.45
C ASN A 39 -23.84 -5.08 4.32
N GLU A 40 -24.36 -6.29 4.27
CA GLU A 40 -23.80 -7.42 5.02
C GLU A 40 -22.35 -7.69 4.56
N ARG A 41 -22.07 -7.71 3.24
CA ARG A 41 -20.72 -7.94 2.67
C ARG A 41 -19.78 -6.79 2.99
N ILE A 42 -20.23 -5.54 2.88
CA ILE A 42 -19.44 -4.37 3.27
C ILE A 42 -19.07 -4.44 4.75
N ASN A 43 -19.99 -4.83 5.63
CA ASN A 43 -19.68 -5.01 7.04
C ASN A 43 -18.66 -6.15 7.29
N SER A 44 -18.72 -7.25 6.53
CA SER A 44 -17.70 -8.30 6.58
C SER A 44 -16.32 -7.75 6.19
N ALA A 45 -16.24 -6.94 5.14
CA ALA A 45 -15.01 -6.29 4.72
C ALA A 45 -14.46 -5.31 5.78
N ILE A 46 -15.32 -4.49 6.39
CA ILE A 46 -14.95 -3.57 7.48
C ILE A 46 -14.39 -4.36 8.68
N ASN A 47 -15.03 -5.46 9.04
CA ASN A 47 -14.57 -6.32 10.14
C ASN A 47 -13.21 -6.95 9.83
N GLU A 48 -12.96 -7.38 8.58
CA GLU A 48 -11.67 -7.92 8.17
C GLU A 48 -10.57 -6.87 8.20
N ILE A 49 -10.83 -5.64 7.71
CA ILE A 49 -9.88 -4.52 7.81
C ILE A 49 -9.57 -4.20 9.28
N SER A 50 -10.59 -4.15 10.14
CA SER A 50 -10.42 -3.91 11.58
C SER A 50 -9.63 -5.04 12.26
N ARG A 51 -9.81 -6.29 11.82
CA ARG A 51 -9.02 -7.44 12.29
C ARG A 51 -7.54 -7.26 11.93
N VAL A 52 -7.26 -6.88 10.68
CA VAL A 52 -5.88 -6.63 10.21
C VAL A 52 -5.27 -5.43 10.95
N GLU A 53 -6.03 -4.37 11.21
CA GLU A 53 -5.57 -3.24 12.00
C GLU A 53 -5.10 -3.70 13.39
N LYS A 54 -5.90 -4.49 14.10
CA LYS A 54 -5.52 -5.03 15.42
C LYS A 54 -4.30 -5.94 15.34
N LEU A 55 -4.21 -6.75 14.29
CA LEU A 55 -3.10 -7.68 14.06
C LEU A 55 -1.76 -6.97 13.90
N LEU A 56 -1.74 -5.82 13.19
CA LEU A 56 -0.54 -5.13 12.74
C LEU A 56 -0.27 -3.80 13.49
N ASN A 57 -1.13 -3.42 14.42
CA ASN A 57 -0.99 -2.17 15.18
C ASN A 57 0.36 -2.13 15.91
N ALA A 58 1.17 -1.11 15.61
CA ALA A 58 2.48 -0.94 16.22
C ALA A 58 2.43 -0.42 17.68
N PHE A 59 1.27 0.06 18.13
CA PHE A 59 1.12 0.73 19.43
C PHE A 59 0.49 -0.16 20.51
N GLY A 60 -0.12 -1.30 20.14
CA GLY A 60 -0.70 -2.24 21.09
C GLY A 60 0.38 -3.07 21.79
N ASP A 61 0.30 -3.22 23.11
CA ASP A 61 1.29 -3.99 23.88
C ASP A 61 1.43 -5.44 23.44
N ASP A 62 0.35 -6.05 22.98
CA ASP A 62 0.27 -7.43 22.52
C ASP A 62 0.37 -7.58 20.99
N SER A 63 0.74 -6.51 20.27
CA SER A 63 0.88 -6.59 18.82
C SER A 63 2.12 -7.39 18.41
N TRP A 64 2.02 -8.12 17.29
CA TRP A 64 3.15 -8.88 16.75
C TRP A 64 4.37 -8.00 16.46
N ALA A 65 4.17 -6.78 15.96
CA ALA A 65 5.26 -5.83 15.74
C ALA A 65 5.99 -5.51 17.05
N ASN A 66 5.24 -5.24 18.13
CA ASN A 66 5.86 -4.95 19.43
C ASN A 66 6.53 -6.17 20.04
N MET A 67 5.93 -7.37 19.94
CA MET A 67 6.57 -8.59 20.43
C MET A 67 7.91 -8.86 19.72
N ILE A 68 7.96 -8.71 18.39
CA ILE A 68 9.19 -8.84 17.61
C ILE A 68 10.20 -7.77 18.02
N ASN A 69 9.76 -6.52 18.14
CA ASN A 69 10.61 -5.38 18.47
C ASN A 69 11.24 -5.46 19.88
N ARG A 70 10.48 -5.98 20.87
CA ARG A 70 10.98 -6.16 22.25
C ARG A 70 12.03 -7.28 22.34
N ASN A 71 12.01 -8.24 21.42
CA ASN A 71 12.93 -9.36 21.38
C ASN A 71 14.12 -9.14 20.43
N ALA A 72 14.27 -7.93 19.89
CA ALA A 72 15.39 -7.59 18.99
C ALA A 72 16.75 -7.76 19.68
N GLY A 73 17.63 -8.56 19.06
CA GLY A 73 18.93 -8.92 19.62
C GLY A 73 18.89 -9.89 20.82
N ILE A 74 17.71 -10.46 21.14
CA ILE A 74 17.52 -11.36 22.29
C ILE A 74 17.15 -12.77 21.80
N ALA A 75 16.00 -12.94 21.15
CA ALA A 75 15.51 -14.27 20.73
C ALA A 75 14.54 -14.18 19.55
N PRO A 76 14.41 -15.25 18.74
CA PRO A 76 13.38 -15.37 17.74
C PRO A 76 11.97 -15.39 18.36
N VAL A 77 11.03 -14.70 17.73
CA VAL A 77 9.62 -14.65 18.14
C VAL A 77 8.80 -15.53 17.21
N LYS A 78 8.06 -16.48 17.78
CA LYS A 78 7.08 -17.28 17.04
C LYS A 78 5.87 -16.41 16.74
N VAL A 79 5.50 -16.31 15.47
CA VAL A 79 4.39 -15.48 14.99
C VAL A 79 3.31 -16.33 14.30
N SER A 80 2.13 -15.76 14.05
CA SER A 80 1.13 -16.44 13.22
C SER A 80 1.64 -16.60 11.78
N GLY A 81 1.15 -17.64 11.07
CA GLY A 81 1.52 -17.86 9.67
C GLY A 81 1.14 -16.67 8.76
N GLU A 82 0.11 -15.89 9.12
CA GLU A 82 -0.28 -14.68 8.41
C GLU A 82 0.79 -13.57 8.55
N VAL A 83 1.21 -13.30 9.78
CA VAL A 83 2.26 -12.30 10.07
C VAL A 83 3.59 -12.73 9.49
N PHE A 84 3.93 -14.02 9.59
CA PHE A 84 5.14 -14.57 8.98
C PHE A 84 5.21 -14.27 7.49
N ARG A 85 4.14 -14.59 6.74
CA ARG A 85 4.07 -14.32 5.29
C ARG A 85 4.15 -12.83 4.97
N LEU A 86 3.55 -11.97 5.79
CA LEU A 86 3.63 -10.52 5.59
C LEU A 86 5.07 -10.01 5.79
N VAL A 87 5.75 -10.48 6.84
CA VAL A 87 7.18 -10.15 7.07
C VAL A 87 8.03 -10.62 5.89
N GLN A 88 7.78 -11.85 5.40
CA GLN A 88 8.53 -12.39 4.26
C GLN A 88 8.34 -11.53 3.01
N ARG A 89 7.09 -11.17 2.65
CA ARG A 89 6.83 -10.29 1.51
C ARG A 89 7.49 -8.91 1.67
N ALA A 90 7.46 -8.35 2.89
CA ALA A 90 8.13 -7.07 3.15
C ALA A 90 9.66 -7.16 2.98
N ILE A 91 10.28 -8.28 3.39
CA ILE A 91 11.69 -8.56 3.12
C ILE A 91 11.95 -8.68 1.61
N ASP A 92 11.07 -9.39 0.89
CA ASP A 92 11.19 -9.57 -0.56
C ASP A 92 11.07 -8.22 -1.30
N ILE A 93 10.14 -7.34 -0.88
CA ILE A 93 10.04 -5.97 -1.42
C ILE A 93 11.30 -5.15 -1.09
N SER A 94 11.85 -5.30 0.12
CA SER A 94 13.11 -4.63 0.50
C SER A 94 14.27 -5.07 -0.39
N ALA A 95 14.39 -6.37 -0.64
CA ALA A 95 15.42 -6.92 -1.53
C ALA A 95 15.21 -6.47 -2.99
N LEU A 96 13.97 -6.51 -3.47
CA LEU A 96 13.58 -6.09 -4.81
C LEU A 96 13.94 -4.63 -5.09
N THR A 97 13.75 -3.77 -4.11
CA THR A 97 14.00 -2.32 -4.20
C THR A 97 15.41 -1.93 -3.73
N TYR A 98 16.31 -2.90 -3.54
CA TYR A 98 17.69 -2.69 -3.06
C TYR A 98 17.75 -1.91 -1.75
N GLY A 99 16.75 -2.08 -0.87
CA GLY A 99 16.64 -1.39 0.41
C GLY A 99 16.04 0.03 0.32
N ALA A 100 15.57 0.47 -0.85
CA ALA A 100 14.82 1.73 -0.96
C ALA A 100 13.46 1.64 -0.21
N PHE A 101 12.82 0.47 -0.24
CA PHE A 101 11.85 0.07 0.78
C PHE A 101 12.59 -0.69 1.87
N ASP A 102 12.35 -0.38 3.12
CA ASP A 102 12.83 -1.18 4.24
C ASP A 102 11.77 -1.22 5.35
N LEU A 103 11.39 -2.43 5.76
CA LEU A 103 10.44 -2.60 6.86
C LEU A 103 11.06 -2.29 8.23
N THR A 104 12.39 -2.12 8.30
CA THR A 104 13.12 -1.91 9.54
C THR A 104 13.42 -0.44 9.79
N TYR A 105 13.59 -0.11 11.06
CA TYR A 105 14.05 1.20 11.49
C TYR A 105 14.73 1.10 12.86
N TYR A 106 15.53 2.11 13.19
CA TYR A 106 16.11 2.28 14.50
C TYR A 106 15.61 3.59 15.12
N THR A 107 15.20 3.55 16.36
CA THR A 107 14.88 4.77 17.11
C THR A 107 16.12 5.25 17.84
N ALA A 108 16.38 6.55 17.81
CA ALA A 108 17.40 7.13 18.70
C ALA A 108 16.94 6.95 20.16
N ASP A 109 17.85 6.55 21.05
CA ASP A 109 17.57 6.15 22.43
C ASP A 109 17.04 7.30 23.36
N LYS A 110 16.77 8.48 22.82
CA LYS A 110 16.29 9.62 23.61
C LYS A 110 15.11 10.31 22.95
N ILE A 111 13.92 9.86 23.32
CA ILE A 111 12.74 10.71 23.22
C ILE A 111 12.72 11.55 24.51
N PHE A 112 13.15 12.82 24.42
CA PHE A 112 12.83 13.78 25.48
C PHE A 112 11.36 14.13 25.36
N ILE A 113 10.51 13.49 26.16
CA ILE A 113 9.14 13.96 26.39
C ILE A 113 9.28 15.08 27.41
N ASP A 114 9.25 16.32 26.95
CA ASP A 114 9.08 17.47 27.86
C ASP A 114 7.63 17.49 28.32
N HIS A 115 7.38 17.04 29.52
CA HIS A 115 6.05 17.01 30.15
C HIS A 115 5.50 18.38 30.55
N ASN A 116 6.25 19.48 30.32
CA ASN A 116 5.89 20.81 30.77
C ASN A 116 5.46 21.77 29.65
N ALA A 117 5.37 21.34 28.41
CA ALA A 117 4.89 22.20 27.34
C ALA A 117 3.39 22.03 27.13
N ASN A 118 2.63 23.06 27.53
CA ASN A 118 1.18 23.24 27.27
C ASN A 118 0.92 23.53 25.77
N THR A 119 1.53 22.80 24.86
CA THR A 119 1.32 22.91 23.41
C THR A 119 1.20 21.53 22.82
N SER A 120 0.18 21.39 21.96
CA SER A 120 -0.17 20.20 21.19
C SER A 120 1.07 19.41 20.79
N SER A 121 1.14 18.16 21.24
CA SER A 121 2.26 17.24 21.00
C SER A 121 2.63 17.19 19.53
N VAL A 122 3.61 17.97 19.14
CA VAL A 122 4.36 17.75 17.92
C VAL A 122 5.11 16.44 18.15
N ILE A 123 4.62 15.35 17.55
CA ILE A 123 5.38 14.12 17.43
C ILE A 123 6.64 14.53 16.67
N ALA A 124 7.75 14.70 17.38
CA ALA A 124 9.04 14.90 16.73
C ALA A 124 9.23 13.77 15.72
N PRO A 125 9.58 14.07 14.45
CA PRO A 125 9.79 13.03 13.46
C PRO A 125 10.84 12.09 14.02
N TYR A 126 10.49 10.79 14.14
CA TYR A 126 11.45 9.76 14.52
C TYR A 126 12.66 9.90 13.59
N SER A 127 13.81 10.25 14.13
CA SER A 127 15.04 10.23 13.37
C SER A 127 15.37 8.78 13.07
N VAL A 128 14.97 8.31 11.88
CA VAL A 128 15.39 7.00 11.38
C VAL A 128 16.90 7.10 11.11
N THR A 129 17.70 6.54 12.00
CA THR A 129 19.15 6.64 11.91
C THR A 129 19.78 5.59 11.01
N LYS A 130 19.08 4.47 10.78
CA LYS A 130 19.57 3.33 10.01
C LYS A 130 18.39 2.42 9.62
N THR A 131 18.49 1.77 8.48
CA THR A 131 17.64 0.65 8.06
C THR A 131 18.50 -0.56 7.72
N ASN A 132 18.01 -1.77 7.95
CA ASN A 132 18.78 -3.00 7.69
C ASN A 132 17.87 -4.22 7.59
N TYR A 133 17.10 -4.34 6.50
CA TYR A 133 16.22 -5.52 6.31
C TYR A 133 16.98 -6.85 6.30
N GLN A 134 18.28 -6.85 5.95
CA GLN A 134 19.13 -8.04 5.99
C GLN A 134 19.40 -8.54 7.42
N GLY A 135 19.15 -7.70 8.42
CA GLY A 135 19.17 -8.07 9.83
C GLY A 135 17.91 -8.78 10.30
N VAL A 136 16.88 -8.92 9.45
CA VAL A 136 15.67 -9.68 9.75
C VAL A 136 15.87 -11.13 9.33
N VAL A 137 15.80 -12.07 10.27
CA VAL A 137 15.90 -13.51 10.02
C VAL A 137 14.50 -14.11 10.14
N SER A 138 14.05 -14.79 9.11
CA SER A 138 12.80 -15.53 9.10
C SER A 138 13.05 -17.04 8.96
N ASP A 139 12.39 -17.85 9.80
CA ASP A 139 12.43 -19.31 9.72
C ASP A 139 11.02 -19.84 9.41
N ALA A 140 10.85 -20.32 8.18
CA ALA A 140 9.56 -20.81 7.69
C ALA A 140 9.11 -22.09 8.38
N LYS A 141 10.05 -22.96 8.81
CA LYS A 141 9.73 -24.22 9.47
C LYS A 141 9.07 -24.01 10.83
N ASN A 142 9.56 -23.02 11.57
CA ASN A 142 9.12 -22.74 12.92
C ASN A 142 8.16 -21.51 12.99
N CYS A 143 7.92 -20.82 11.86
CA CYS A 143 7.20 -19.54 11.79
C CYS A 143 7.77 -18.53 12.80
N THR A 144 9.07 -18.33 12.81
CA THR A 144 9.73 -17.36 13.70
C THR A 144 10.36 -16.21 12.95
N VAL A 145 10.37 -15.04 13.59
CA VAL A 145 11.03 -13.82 13.11
C VAL A 145 12.01 -13.35 14.18
N PHE A 146 13.23 -13.03 13.77
CA PHE A 146 14.28 -12.56 14.65
C PHE A 146 14.97 -11.31 14.06
N LEU A 147 15.11 -10.29 14.87
CA LEU A 147 15.88 -9.08 14.56
C LEU A 147 17.28 -9.24 15.19
N LYS A 148 18.32 -9.30 14.35
CA LYS A 148 19.70 -9.61 14.81
C LYS A 148 20.28 -8.57 15.76
N GLU A 149 19.91 -7.29 15.60
CA GLU A 149 20.56 -6.20 16.32
C GLU A 149 19.64 -5.66 17.42
N LYS A 150 20.18 -5.43 18.60
CA LYS A 150 19.48 -4.75 19.70
C LYS A 150 19.08 -3.33 19.27
N GLY A 151 17.83 -2.92 19.57
CA GLY A 151 17.30 -1.62 19.17
C GLY A 151 16.75 -1.56 17.75
N MET A 152 16.97 -2.60 16.95
CA MET A 152 16.31 -2.76 15.66
C MET A 152 14.81 -2.95 15.85
N ARG A 153 14.01 -2.36 14.96
CA ARG A 153 12.55 -2.44 14.98
C ARG A 153 12.01 -2.68 13.60
N ILE A 154 10.83 -3.26 13.51
CA ILE A 154 10.05 -3.37 12.28
C ILE A 154 8.75 -2.58 12.40
N SER A 155 8.25 -2.13 11.25
CA SER A 155 6.95 -1.49 11.12
C SER A 155 6.22 -2.00 9.88
N PHE A 156 4.92 -2.28 10.03
CA PHE A 156 4.06 -2.67 8.92
C PHE A 156 3.33 -1.47 8.28
N ALA A 157 3.61 -0.23 8.73
CA ALA A 157 2.86 0.96 8.30
C ALA A 157 2.80 1.15 6.77
N ALA A 158 3.88 0.79 6.08
CA ALA A 158 3.97 0.95 4.62
C ALA A 158 3.23 -0.12 3.80
N VAL A 159 2.82 -1.24 4.44
CA VAL A 159 2.17 -2.36 3.75
C VAL A 159 0.78 -2.68 4.31
N SER A 160 0.49 -2.25 5.55
CA SER A 160 -0.67 -2.72 6.30
C SER A 160 -2.01 -2.35 5.67
N LYS A 161 -2.15 -1.14 5.12
CA LYS A 161 -3.42 -0.68 4.51
C LYS A 161 -3.70 -1.40 3.20
N GLY A 162 -2.70 -1.50 2.33
CA GLY A 162 -2.80 -2.25 1.08
C GLY A 162 -3.09 -3.73 1.34
N TYR A 163 -2.41 -4.33 2.32
CA TYR A 163 -2.69 -5.70 2.76
C TYR A 163 -4.13 -5.87 3.27
N ALA A 164 -4.62 -4.94 4.09
CA ALA A 164 -5.99 -4.99 4.60
C ALA A 164 -7.02 -4.89 3.47
N ALA A 165 -6.79 -4.04 2.48
CA ALA A 165 -7.64 -3.92 1.29
C ALA A 165 -7.63 -5.20 0.44
N ASP A 166 -6.46 -5.81 0.21
CA ASP A 166 -6.36 -7.09 -0.51
C ASP A 166 -7.08 -8.22 0.24
N ARG A 167 -7.00 -8.25 1.58
CA ARG A 167 -7.72 -9.21 2.42
C ARG A 167 -9.24 -9.00 2.35
N ALA A 168 -9.69 -7.75 2.40
CA ALA A 168 -11.10 -7.41 2.29
C ALA A 168 -11.65 -7.79 0.91
N ARG A 169 -10.93 -7.49 -0.18
CA ARG A 169 -11.31 -7.92 -1.54
C ARG A 169 -11.43 -9.45 -1.60
N TYR A 170 -10.43 -10.17 -1.09
CA TYR A 170 -10.45 -11.63 -1.09
C TYR A 170 -11.69 -12.18 -0.37
N LEU A 171 -12.01 -11.65 0.82
CA LEU A 171 -13.19 -12.05 1.59
C LEU A 171 -14.48 -11.75 0.82
N LEU A 172 -14.62 -10.55 0.26
CA LEU A 172 -15.76 -10.15 -0.55
C LEU A 172 -15.98 -11.09 -1.74
N GLN A 173 -14.91 -11.46 -2.45
CA GLN A 173 -14.97 -12.41 -3.55
C GLN A 173 -15.41 -13.82 -3.08
N MET A 174 -14.92 -14.30 -1.94
CA MET A 174 -15.36 -15.56 -1.34
C MET A 174 -16.83 -15.54 -0.90
N GLU A 175 -17.37 -14.37 -0.54
CA GLU A 175 -18.76 -14.15 -0.20
C GLU A 175 -19.67 -13.86 -1.43
N GLY A 176 -19.13 -14.03 -2.65
CA GLY A 176 -19.88 -13.92 -3.90
C GLY A 176 -19.97 -12.50 -4.48
N VAL A 177 -19.18 -11.54 -3.99
CA VAL A 177 -19.09 -10.20 -4.58
C VAL A 177 -18.17 -10.24 -5.80
N ASN A 178 -18.77 -10.32 -6.99
CA ASN A 178 -18.04 -10.47 -8.23
C ASN A 178 -17.38 -9.17 -8.72
N SER A 179 -17.83 -8.01 -8.23
CA SER A 179 -17.31 -6.72 -8.66
C SER A 179 -17.38 -5.68 -7.54
N GLY A 180 -16.38 -4.83 -7.48
CA GLY A 180 -16.33 -3.75 -6.50
C GLY A 180 -15.07 -2.92 -6.56
N VAL A 181 -15.02 -1.93 -5.67
CA VAL A 181 -13.92 -0.98 -5.52
C VAL A 181 -13.68 -0.74 -4.04
N ILE A 182 -12.41 -0.77 -3.62
CA ILE A 182 -11.98 -0.28 -2.31
C ILE A 182 -11.04 0.88 -2.54
N HIS A 183 -11.38 2.04 -1.98
CA HIS A 183 -10.52 3.22 -1.99
C HIS A 183 -10.05 3.53 -0.57
N PHE A 184 -8.74 3.80 -0.39
CA PHE A 184 -8.17 4.21 0.88
C PHE A 184 -6.96 5.12 0.64
N GLY A 185 -6.92 6.25 1.33
CA GLY A 185 -5.88 7.25 1.13
C GLY A 185 -5.75 7.64 -0.35
N ASN A 186 -4.63 7.35 -0.97
CA ASN A 186 -4.37 7.59 -2.39
C ASN A 186 -4.30 6.29 -3.20
N THR A 187 -4.91 5.22 -2.71
CA THR A 187 -4.89 3.91 -3.35
C THR A 187 -6.30 3.44 -3.67
N LEU A 188 -6.50 3.01 -4.90
CA LEU A 188 -7.72 2.42 -5.41
C LEU A 188 -7.46 0.94 -5.72
N LEU A 189 -8.36 0.05 -5.32
CA LEU A 189 -8.32 -1.37 -5.63
C LEU A 189 -9.64 -1.77 -6.27
N THR A 190 -9.59 -2.36 -7.46
CA THR A 190 -10.78 -2.76 -8.20
C THR A 190 -10.80 -4.24 -8.50
N TRP A 191 -11.99 -4.81 -8.71
CA TRP A 191 -12.18 -6.14 -9.27
C TRP A 191 -13.51 -6.22 -10.02
N GLY A 192 -13.61 -7.16 -10.98
CA GLY A 192 -14.79 -7.30 -11.83
C GLY A 192 -15.06 -6.09 -12.72
N THR A 193 -16.30 -5.84 -13.08
CA THR A 193 -16.71 -4.76 -13.99
C THR A 193 -17.75 -3.85 -13.34
N GLN A 194 -17.93 -2.66 -13.89
CA GLN A 194 -19.05 -1.78 -13.52
C GLN A 194 -20.42 -2.46 -13.78
N PRO A 195 -21.54 -1.96 -13.20
CA PRO A 195 -22.87 -2.52 -13.42
C PRO A 195 -23.29 -2.60 -14.89
N ASN A 196 -22.77 -1.70 -15.73
CA ASN A 196 -23.00 -1.67 -17.18
C ASN A 196 -22.05 -2.58 -17.98
N SER A 197 -21.33 -3.48 -17.30
CA SER A 197 -20.31 -4.39 -17.86
C SER A 197 -19.08 -3.69 -18.48
N GLN A 198 -18.93 -2.39 -18.25
CA GLN A 198 -17.72 -1.67 -18.67
C GLN A 198 -16.57 -1.89 -17.68
N PRO A 199 -15.29 -1.77 -18.12
CA PRO A 199 -14.16 -1.81 -17.22
C PRO A 199 -14.19 -0.68 -16.18
N TRP A 200 -13.55 -0.91 -15.03
CA TRP A 200 -13.27 0.16 -14.09
C TRP A 200 -12.17 1.05 -14.66
N THR A 201 -12.47 2.33 -14.84
CA THR A 201 -11.52 3.31 -15.38
C THR A 201 -11.35 4.50 -14.46
N ILE A 202 -10.17 5.10 -14.51
CA ILE A 202 -9.90 6.39 -13.88
C ILE A 202 -9.57 7.43 -14.93
N ALA A 203 -9.94 8.68 -14.67
CA ALA A 203 -9.45 9.81 -15.43
C ALA A 203 -7.99 10.05 -15.04
N ALA A 204 -7.04 9.72 -15.89
CA ALA A 204 -5.65 10.05 -15.69
C ALA A 204 -5.40 11.45 -16.27
N ALA A 205 -5.18 12.43 -15.40
CA ALA A 205 -4.68 13.73 -15.81
C ALA A 205 -3.20 13.59 -16.18
N PHE A 206 -2.94 13.23 -17.44
CA PHE A 206 -1.60 13.35 -17.99
C PHE A 206 -1.34 14.82 -18.31
N PRO A 207 -0.33 15.47 -17.73
CA PRO A 207 -0.10 16.91 -17.92
C PRO A 207 0.45 17.29 -19.30
N GLN A 208 0.32 16.47 -20.30
CA GLN A 208 0.71 16.81 -21.67
C GLN A 208 -0.36 17.65 -22.36
N ASN A 209 -0.26 18.94 -22.23
CA ASN A 209 -1.10 20.02 -22.80
C ASN A 209 -2.42 20.28 -22.06
N LYS A 210 -2.60 21.53 -21.70
CA LYS A 210 -3.81 22.10 -21.10
C LYS A 210 -5.10 21.89 -21.94
N ASN A 211 -5.02 21.26 -23.11
CA ASN A 211 -6.12 21.03 -24.06
C ASN A 211 -6.31 19.55 -24.44
N THR A 212 -5.57 18.58 -23.86
CA THR A 212 -5.81 17.17 -24.14
C THR A 212 -6.78 16.59 -23.13
N VAL A 213 -7.82 15.95 -23.66
CA VAL A 213 -8.77 15.13 -22.92
C VAL A 213 -7.97 14.18 -22.03
N ALA A 214 -8.24 14.19 -20.74
CA ALA A 214 -7.67 13.23 -19.80
C ALA A 214 -7.90 11.81 -20.36
N GLY A 215 -6.81 11.07 -20.59
CA GLY A 215 -6.91 9.68 -21.02
C GLY A 215 -7.61 8.86 -19.94
N GLN A 216 -8.39 7.87 -20.33
CA GLN A 216 -8.95 6.90 -19.40
C GLN A 216 -7.95 5.74 -19.27
N LEU A 217 -7.54 5.45 -18.04
CA LEU A 217 -6.72 4.29 -17.72
C LEU A 217 -7.64 3.18 -17.20
N ASP A 218 -7.59 2.01 -17.85
CA ASP A 218 -8.26 0.80 -17.35
C ASP A 218 -7.50 0.29 -16.12
N VAL A 219 -8.23 0.19 -15.01
CA VAL A 219 -7.71 -0.29 -13.73
C VAL A 219 -8.45 -1.55 -13.27
N THR A 220 -9.17 -2.22 -14.16
CA THR A 220 -9.94 -3.43 -13.85
C THR A 220 -9.06 -4.54 -13.31
N ASN A 221 -9.44 -5.13 -12.17
CA ASN A 221 -8.66 -6.15 -11.43
C ASN A 221 -7.27 -5.69 -10.99
N MET A 222 -7.08 -4.40 -10.85
CA MET A 222 -5.80 -3.79 -10.45
C MET A 222 -5.98 -2.90 -9.22
N ALA A 223 -4.89 -2.70 -8.53
CA ALA A 223 -4.71 -1.59 -7.61
C ALA A 223 -3.91 -0.48 -8.30
N LEU A 224 -4.31 0.76 -8.05
CA LEU A 224 -3.56 1.96 -8.41
C LEU A 224 -3.20 2.71 -7.14
N ALA A 225 -1.93 2.79 -6.83
CA ALA A 225 -1.42 3.59 -5.72
C ALA A 225 -0.74 4.85 -6.25
N THR A 226 -1.07 5.99 -5.65
CA THR A 226 -0.51 7.30 -6.03
C THR A 226 0.29 7.88 -4.89
N SER A 227 1.45 8.44 -5.18
CA SER A 227 2.22 9.23 -4.23
C SER A 227 2.70 10.53 -4.87
N VAL A 228 2.57 11.62 -4.13
CA VAL A 228 3.09 12.94 -4.52
C VAL A 228 4.34 13.21 -3.69
N ASN A 229 5.40 13.62 -4.34
CA ASN A 229 6.65 14.00 -3.68
C ASN A 229 6.54 15.42 -3.14
N ASN A 230 6.00 15.56 -1.94
CA ASN A 230 5.89 16.85 -1.24
C ASN A 230 7.23 17.31 -0.62
N GLN A 231 8.31 16.58 -0.81
CA GLN A 231 9.63 17.01 -0.36
C GLN A 231 10.12 18.09 -1.33
N LYS A 232 9.81 19.34 -1.01
CA LYS A 232 10.56 20.48 -1.58
C LYS A 232 12.04 20.20 -1.37
N PRO A 233 12.92 20.49 -2.34
CA PRO A 233 14.35 20.26 -2.19
C PRO A 233 14.80 20.94 -0.89
N PHE A 234 15.04 20.16 0.15
CA PHE A 234 15.70 20.66 1.35
C PHE A 234 17.06 21.16 0.86
N LYS A 235 17.25 22.49 0.92
CA LYS A 235 18.55 23.10 0.74
C LYS A 235 19.55 22.26 1.52
N LYS A 236 20.61 21.79 0.83
CA LYS A 236 21.74 21.07 1.38
C LYS A 236 22.10 21.57 2.79
N HIS A 237 21.60 20.91 3.80
CA HIS A 237 22.12 21.07 5.16
C HIS A 237 22.25 19.68 5.75
N SER A 238 23.52 19.33 5.88
CA SER A 238 24.08 18.33 6.79
C SER A 238 23.75 16.85 6.59
N GLY A 239 24.69 16.12 5.98
CA GLY A 239 25.33 15.01 6.68
C GLY A 239 24.61 13.67 6.81
N LEU A 240 23.50 13.44 6.16
CA LEU A 240 22.93 12.11 6.03
C LEU A 240 23.29 11.56 4.65
N ASN A 241 24.23 10.63 4.63
CA ASN A 241 24.58 9.79 3.49
C ASN A 241 23.45 8.79 3.19
N SER A 242 22.24 9.24 2.88
CA SER A 242 21.34 8.47 2.05
C SER A 242 21.81 8.72 0.63
N GLY A 243 22.43 7.74 0.00
CA GLY A 243 23.01 7.84 -1.33
C GLY A 243 21.99 8.01 -2.47
N PHE A 244 20.78 8.46 -2.17
CA PHE A 244 19.75 8.76 -3.13
C PHE A 244 19.74 10.26 -3.40
N LEU A 245 20.00 10.60 -4.67
CA LEU A 245 19.82 11.95 -5.19
C LEU A 245 18.37 12.40 -4.98
N VAL A 246 18.16 13.68 -4.73
CA VAL A 246 16.81 14.28 -4.74
C VAL A 246 16.17 13.95 -6.09
N SER A 247 15.09 13.19 -6.06
CA SER A 247 14.38 12.78 -7.26
C SER A 247 13.61 13.96 -7.83
N ASP A 248 13.73 14.19 -9.14
CA ASP A 248 12.94 15.19 -9.87
C ASP A 248 11.48 14.72 -10.07
N ILE A 249 11.09 13.60 -9.47
CA ILE A 249 9.74 13.04 -9.55
C ILE A 249 8.80 13.87 -8.66
N GLU A 250 7.76 14.44 -9.28
CA GLU A 250 6.67 15.11 -8.58
C GLU A 250 5.59 14.13 -8.15
N THR A 251 5.18 13.25 -9.07
CA THR A 251 4.11 12.27 -8.82
C THR A 251 4.46 10.92 -9.40
N ILE A 252 4.04 9.87 -8.70
CA ILE A 252 4.09 8.50 -9.19
C ILE A 252 2.72 7.84 -9.04
N HIS A 253 2.36 7.07 -10.06
CA HIS A 253 1.26 6.13 -10.04
C HIS A 253 1.83 4.72 -10.24
N VAL A 254 1.48 3.79 -9.37
CA VAL A 254 1.90 2.38 -9.47
C VAL A 254 0.65 1.51 -9.64
N LEU A 255 0.65 0.68 -10.67
CA LEU A 255 -0.39 -0.31 -10.95
C LEU A 255 0.13 -1.71 -10.62
N SER A 256 -0.69 -2.50 -9.92
CA SER A 256 -0.39 -3.89 -9.58
C SER A 256 -1.68 -4.65 -9.28
N PRO A 257 -1.75 -5.97 -9.48
CA PRO A 257 -2.89 -6.78 -9.00
C PRO A 257 -3.06 -6.76 -7.47
N SER A 258 -2.03 -6.37 -6.71
CA SER A 258 -2.03 -6.28 -5.24
C SER A 258 -1.92 -4.83 -4.77
N ALA A 259 -2.86 -4.41 -3.92
CA ALA A 259 -2.83 -3.10 -3.28
C ALA A 259 -1.67 -2.98 -2.28
N GLU A 260 -1.33 -4.07 -1.56
CA GLU A 260 -0.15 -4.14 -0.69
C GLU A 260 1.11 -3.78 -1.47
N PHE A 261 1.30 -4.40 -2.64
CA PHE A 261 2.49 -4.23 -3.45
C PHE A 261 2.54 -2.85 -4.13
N ALA A 262 1.42 -2.39 -4.70
CA ALA A 262 1.32 -1.07 -5.32
C ALA A 262 1.67 0.05 -4.33
N ASP A 263 1.05 0.04 -3.14
CA ASP A 263 1.26 1.07 -2.11
C ASP A 263 2.70 1.04 -1.58
N ALA A 264 3.25 -0.16 -1.33
CA ALA A 264 4.61 -0.34 -0.85
C ALA A 264 5.69 0.19 -1.81
N LEU A 265 5.44 0.16 -3.13
CA LEU A 265 6.43 0.57 -4.12
C LEU A 265 6.47 2.07 -4.38
N THR A 266 5.40 2.84 -4.10
CA THR A 266 5.33 4.25 -4.51
C THR A 266 6.51 5.08 -4.03
N ARG A 267 6.80 5.07 -2.72
CA ARG A 267 7.89 5.85 -2.13
C ARG A 267 9.29 5.35 -2.49
N PRO A 268 9.56 4.03 -2.47
CA PRO A 268 10.83 3.48 -2.93
C PRO A 268 11.17 3.88 -4.35
N LEU A 269 10.21 3.83 -5.27
CA LEU A 269 10.44 4.18 -6.68
C LEU A 269 10.74 5.68 -6.84
N ILE A 270 10.11 6.55 -6.05
CA ILE A 270 10.50 7.98 -5.98
C ILE A 270 11.97 8.11 -5.53
N ALA A 271 12.35 7.41 -4.47
CA ALA A 271 13.71 7.46 -3.93
C ALA A 271 14.77 6.92 -4.90
N MET A 272 14.44 5.91 -5.71
CA MET A 272 15.32 5.32 -6.71
C MET A 272 15.53 6.24 -7.93
N GLY A 273 14.60 7.14 -8.21
CA GLY A 273 14.58 7.98 -9.41
C GLY A 273 14.07 7.26 -10.65
N ILE A 274 13.68 8.04 -11.68
CA ILE A 274 12.93 7.55 -12.86
C ILE A 274 13.62 6.38 -13.56
N ASN A 275 14.93 6.48 -13.86
CA ASN A 275 15.62 5.47 -14.66
C ASN A 275 15.72 4.13 -13.93
N ALA A 276 16.09 4.13 -12.66
CA ALA A 276 16.21 2.90 -11.86
C ALA A 276 14.82 2.29 -11.60
N ALA A 277 13.82 3.13 -11.33
CA ALA A 277 12.45 2.69 -11.13
C ALA A 277 11.86 2.04 -12.39
N LEU A 278 12.01 2.66 -13.57
CA LEU A 278 11.56 2.07 -14.84
C LEU A 278 12.30 0.78 -15.17
N TYR A 279 13.63 0.73 -14.92
CA TYR A 279 14.41 -0.50 -15.09
C TYR A 279 13.88 -1.64 -14.22
N LEU A 280 13.55 -1.35 -12.96
CA LEU A 280 12.96 -2.32 -12.04
C LEU A 280 11.58 -2.78 -12.51
N ILE A 281 10.65 -1.84 -12.73
CA ILE A 281 9.25 -2.16 -13.05
C ILE A 281 9.13 -2.92 -14.37
N ASN A 282 9.90 -2.55 -15.40
CA ASN A 282 9.88 -3.23 -16.69
C ASN A 282 10.35 -4.71 -16.65
N ARG A 283 10.80 -5.20 -15.52
CA ARG A 283 11.18 -6.60 -15.25
C ARG A 283 10.14 -7.36 -14.44
N LEU A 284 9.13 -6.66 -13.95
CA LEU A 284 8.04 -7.26 -13.18
C LEU A 284 6.86 -7.55 -14.10
N ASN A 285 6.19 -8.66 -13.84
CA ASN A 285 4.98 -9.02 -14.60
C ASN A 285 3.77 -8.34 -13.94
N GLN A 286 2.86 -7.81 -14.74
CA GLN A 286 1.60 -7.21 -14.30
C GLN A 286 1.79 -6.01 -13.34
N VAL A 287 2.93 -5.36 -13.38
CA VAL A 287 3.19 -4.14 -12.60
C VAL A 287 3.58 -3.04 -13.56
N GLY A 288 2.92 -1.91 -13.44
CA GLY A 288 3.20 -0.73 -14.24
C GLY A 288 3.41 0.51 -13.39
N CYS A 289 4.06 1.51 -13.95
CA CYS A 289 4.17 2.80 -13.30
C CYS A 289 4.14 3.96 -14.30
N ILE A 290 3.64 5.09 -13.82
CA ILE A 290 3.64 6.37 -14.52
C ILE A 290 4.26 7.39 -13.59
N PHE A 291 5.24 8.13 -14.07
CA PHE A 291 5.89 9.23 -13.36
C PHE A 291 5.58 10.57 -14.02
N THR A 292 5.45 11.59 -13.22
CA THR A 292 5.51 12.98 -13.67
C THR A 292 6.68 13.66 -12.95
N ASP A 293 7.54 14.35 -13.70
CA ASP A 293 8.64 15.10 -13.12
C ASP A 293 8.24 16.58 -12.83
N ASP A 294 9.11 17.34 -12.21
CA ASP A 294 8.94 18.76 -11.87
C ASP A 294 8.83 19.68 -13.10
N HIS A 295 9.12 19.17 -14.29
CA HIS A 295 8.89 19.83 -15.59
C HIS A 295 7.60 19.35 -16.27
N HIS A 296 6.75 18.61 -15.56
CA HIS A 296 5.49 18.01 -16.06
C HIS A 296 5.70 17.05 -17.24
N ARG A 297 6.88 16.44 -17.39
CA ARG A 297 7.11 15.38 -18.35
C ARG A 297 6.65 14.05 -17.77
N VAL A 298 5.99 13.26 -18.62
CA VAL A 298 5.44 11.96 -18.24
C VAL A 298 6.35 10.83 -18.75
N TYR A 299 6.60 9.88 -17.88
CA TYR A 299 7.35 8.66 -18.17
C TYR A 299 6.52 7.46 -17.75
N SER A 300 6.43 6.44 -18.58
CA SER A 300 5.68 5.22 -18.27
C SER A 300 6.50 3.96 -18.46
N SER A 301 6.15 2.91 -17.71
CA SER A 301 6.67 1.56 -17.99
C SER A 301 6.08 1.00 -19.27
N ARG A 302 6.71 -0.05 -19.82
CA ARG A 302 6.36 -0.63 -21.14
C ARG A 302 4.94 -1.17 -21.24
N ASP A 303 4.39 -1.67 -20.15
CA ASP A 303 3.06 -2.31 -20.12
C ASP A 303 1.91 -1.30 -20.00
N ILE A 304 2.23 0.00 -19.88
CA ILE A 304 1.25 1.07 -19.87
C ILE A 304 1.38 1.87 -21.15
N GLN A 305 0.43 1.70 -22.05
CA GLN A 305 0.27 2.59 -23.20
C GLN A 305 -0.52 3.83 -22.73
N ALA A 306 0.17 4.96 -22.65
CA ALA A 306 -0.42 6.25 -22.36
C ALA A 306 -0.94 6.91 -23.62
#